data_c677a105217d989bf3a1de468e763d02
#
_entry.id   c677a105217d989bf3a1de468e763d02
#
_cell.length_a   1.000
_cell.length_b   1.000
_cell.length_c   1.000
_cell.angle_alpha   90.00
_cell.angle_beta   90.00
_cell.angle_gamma   90.00
#
_symmetry.space_group_name_H-M   'P 1'
#
loop_
_entity.id
_entity.type
_entity.pdbx_description
1 polymer ?
#
loop_
_entity_poly.entity_id
_entity_poly.type
_entity_poly.pdbx_seq_one_letter_code
_entity_poly.pdbx_strand_id
1 'polypeptide(L)'
;WDYRLGGCCSPLPGEAIVGTVALGNHGITIHRQDCTNVESIPRERRLPVRWNPKPDGDRQNFPVQLRIETIDRVGILKDILMRLSDGGINVSDARVKTAVGRPACIDLRVELQGADQLTRTLAQIRSMADVIGIARIGVS
;
A
#
# COMPACT_ATOMS: atom_id res chain seq x y z
N TRP A 1 20.14 14.32 4.13
CA TRP A 1 20.05 12.92 3.69
C TRP A 1 18.82 12.74 2.83
N ASP A 2 19.03 12.23 1.62
CA ASP A 2 17.90 11.86 0.77
C ASP A 2 17.33 10.54 1.25
N TYR A 3 16.01 10.44 1.25
CA TYR A 3 15.34 9.19 1.57
C TYR A 3 14.27 8.87 0.53
N ARG A 4 13.94 7.60 0.42
CA ARG A 4 12.84 7.13 -0.43
C ARG A 4 12.08 6.04 0.30
N LEU A 5 10.82 5.87 -0.06
CA LEU A 5 9.98 4.83 0.51
C LEU A 5 10.21 3.52 -0.24
N GLY A 6 10.35 2.42 0.49
CA GLY A 6 10.54 1.12 -0.11
C GLY A 6 9.32 0.66 -0.90
N GLY A 7 9.51 0.33 -2.18
CA GLY A 7 8.43 -0.16 -3.02
C GLY A 7 7.91 -1.53 -2.61
N CYS A 8 8.73 -2.32 -1.91
CA CYS A 8 8.36 -3.67 -1.49
C CYS A 8 7.29 -3.69 -0.40
N CYS A 9 7.15 -2.62 0.38
CA CYS A 9 6.23 -2.58 1.51
C CYS A 9 5.39 -1.31 1.59
N SER A 10 5.73 -0.27 0.81
CA SER A 10 4.98 0.99 0.74
C SER A 10 4.58 1.51 2.12
N PRO A 11 5.54 1.95 2.96
CA PRO A 11 5.21 2.35 4.33
C PRO A 11 4.31 3.59 4.36
N LEU A 12 3.44 3.65 5.37
CA LEU A 12 2.48 4.73 5.55
C LEU A 12 2.66 5.38 6.91
N PRO A 13 2.36 6.68 7.04
CA PRO A 13 2.33 7.32 8.36
C PRO A 13 1.40 6.58 9.33
N GLY A 14 1.87 6.37 10.54
CA GLY A 14 1.19 5.58 11.56
C GLY A 14 1.72 4.15 11.66
N GLU A 15 2.52 3.69 10.68
CA GLU A 15 3.14 2.38 10.73
C GLU A 15 4.55 2.49 11.31
N ALA A 16 4.99 1.43 12.01
CA ALA A 16 6.37 1.35 12.49
C ALA A 16 7.31 1.18 11.30
N ILE A 17 8.36 2.00 11.24
CA ILE A 17 9.28 2.04 10.11
C ILE A 17 10.73 1.89 10.55
N VAL A 18 11.58 1.52 9.60
CA VAL A 18 13.02 1.42 9.79
C VAL A 18 13.71 1.94 8.52
N GLY A 19 14.81 2.65 8.69
CA GLY A 19 15.63 3.09 7.57
C GLY A 19 16.74 2.07 7.29
N THR A 20 17.08 1.88 6.04
CA THR A 20 18.18 1.01 5.62
C THR A 20 19.12 1.76 4.70
N VAL A 21 20.42 1.46 4.82
CA VAL A 21 21.46 2.06 3.98
C VAL A 21 22.09 0.95 3.15
N ALA A 22 22.08 1.12 1.84
CA ALA A 22 22.74 0.18 0.94
C ALA A 22 24.20 0.54 0.74
N LEU A 23 25.04 -0.46 0.52
CA LEU A 23 26.45 -0.23 0.18
C LEU A 23 26.55 0.55 -1.12
N GLY A 24 27.35 1.62 -1.10
CA GLY A 24 27.56 2.47 -2.26
C GLY A 24 26.46 3.47 -2.53
N ASN A 25 25.39 3.47 -1.79
CA ASN A 25 24.32 4.46 -1.88
C ASN A 25 24.45 5.51 -0.80
N HIS A 26 24.09 6.75 -1.14
CA HIS A 26 24.09 7.86 -0.20
C HIS A 26 22.72 8.15 0.38
N GLY A 27 21.71 7.36 0.03
CA GLY A 27 20.35 7.55 0.46
C GLY A 27 19.89 6.49 1.46
N ILE A 28 18.79 6.81 2.13
CA ILE A 28 18.15 5.91 3.09
C ILE A 28 16.83 5.43 2.46
N THR A 29 16.60 4.12 2.48
CA THR A 29 15.32 3.55 2.08
C THR A 29 14.50 3.26 3.33
N ILE A 30 13.26 3.73 3.36
CA ILE A 30 12.35 3.55 4.48
C ILE A 30 11.48 2.33 4.22
N HIS A 31 11.51 1.38 5.14
CA HIS A 31 10.68 0.18 5.09
C HIS A 31 9.78 0.10 6.32
N ARG A 32 8.70 -0.68 6.23
CA ARG A 32 7.98 -1.08 7.44
C ARG A 32 8.85 -2.03 8.24
N GLN A 33 8.77 -1.97 9.56
CA GLN A 33 9.56 -2.85 10.42
C GLN A 33 9.26 -4.33 10.18
N ASP A 34 8.05 -4.66 9.75
CA ASP A 34 7.64 -6.03 9.46
C ASP A 34 7.91 -6.45 8.01
N CYS A 35 8.59 -5.62 7.22
CA CYS A 35 8.95 -5.97 5.85
C CYS A 35 9.96 -7.11 5.84
N THR A 36 9.66 -8.18 5.08
CA THR A 36 10.55 -9.35 5.01
C THR A 36 11.91 -9.03 4.44
N ASN A 37 12.00 -8.01 3.57
CA ASN A 37 13.28 -7.60 3.01
C ASN A 37 14.22 -6.98 4.04
N VAL A 38 13.69 -6.46 5.15
CA VAL A 38 14.50 -5.90 6.23
C VAL A 38 15.28 -7.00 6.96
N GLU A 39 14.70 -8.19 7.08
CA GLU A 39 15.33 -9.30 7.78
C GLU A 39 16.63 -9.73 7.13
N SER A 40 16.77 -9.55 5.82
CA SER A 40 17.98 -9.90 5.09
C SER A 40 19.05 -8.81 5.14
N ILE A 41 18.76 -7.66 5.75
CA ILE A 41 19.68 -6.53 5.84
C ILE A 41 20.41 -6.60 7.18
N PRO A 42 21.77 -6.52 7.20
CA PRO A 42 22.51 -6.52 8.46
C PRO A 42 22.09 -5.37 9.37
N ARG A 43 22.13 -5.62 10.67
CA ARG A 43 21.71 -4.62 11.67
C ARG A 43 22.52 -3.32 11.58
N GLU A 44 23.78 -3.42 11.20
CA GLU A 44 24.65 -2.26 11.07
C GLU A 44 24.17 -1.29 9.98
N ARG A 45 23.35 -1.79 9.06
CA ARG A 45 22.81 -0.98 7.97
C ARG A 45 21.36 -0.57 8.19
N ARG A 46 20.82 -0.82 9.38
CA ARG A 46 19.47 -0.41 9.77
C ARG A 46 19.57 0.80 10.68
N LEU A 47 18.75 1.81 10.43
CA LEU A 47 18.70 3.04 11.21
C LEU A 47 17.32 3.22 11.81
N PRO A 48 17.23 3.62 13.09
CA PRO A 48 15.93 3.99 13.65
C PRO A 48 15.44 5.29 13.01
N VAL A 49 14.22 5.26 12.51
CA VAL A 49 13.60 6.44 11.89
C VAL A 49 12.17 6.54 12.36
N ARG A 50 11.59 7.73 12.25
CA ARG A 50 10.21 7.97 12.61
C ARG A 50 9.60 8.99 11.66
N TRP A 51 8.27 8.96 11.57
CA TRP A 51 7.55 9.94 10.77
C TRP A 51 7.64 11.31 11.42
N ASN A 52 7.94 12.30 10.58
CA ASN A 52 7.89 13.70 11.01
C ASN A 52 6.51 14.25 10.68
N PRO A 53 5.73 14.68 11.68
CA PRO A 53 4.49 15.39 11.38
C PRO A 53 4.83 16.74 10.75
N LYS A 54 4.19 17.06 9.63
CA LYS A 54 4.38 18.34 8.98
C LYS A 54 3.55 19.41 9.69
N PRO A 55 4.16 20.51 10.15
CA PRO A 55 3.45 21.51 10.94
C PRO A 55 2.37 22.25 10.15
N ASP A 56 2.44 22.25 8.83
CA ASP A 56 1.50 22.99 7.99
C ASP A 56 0.24 22.21 7.65
N GLY A 57 0.08 21.00 8.17
CA GLY A 57 -1.03 20.16 7.79
C GLY A 57 -0.98 19.70 6.35
N ASP A 58 0.19 19.78 5.73
CA ASP A 58 0.39 19.30 4.38
C ASP A 58 0.02 17.84 4.30
N ARG A 59 -0.99 17.55 3.48
CA ARG A 59 -1.47 16.20 3.26
C ARG A 59 -0.68 15.59 2.14
N GLN A 60 0.28 14.76 2.50
CA GLN A 60 1.03 14.01 1.52
C GLN A 60 0.33 12.68 1.27
N ASN A 61 0.18 12.33 0.00
CA ASN A 61 -0.39 11.05 -0.39
C ASN A 61 0.73 10.06 -0.66
N PHE A 62 0.52 8.83 -0.19
CA PHE A 62 1.48 7.74 -0.35
C PHE A 62 0.86 6.63 -1.21
N PRO A 63 1.57 6.14 -2.23
CA PRO A 63 1.05 5.09 -3.08
C PRO A 63 1.08 3.74 -2.37
N VAL A 64 0.00 2.99 -2.50
CA VAL A 64 -0.11 1.62 -1.98
C VAL A 64 -0.74 0.77 -3.06
N GLN A 65 -0.21 -0.43 -3.25
CA GLN A 65 -0.79 -1.40 -4.18
C GLN A 65 -1.61 -2.43 -3.43
N LEU A 66 -2.82 -2.63 -3.91
CA LEU A 66 -3.76 -3.58 -3.35
C LEU A 66 -4.13 -4.61 -4.42
N ARG A 67 -4.22 -5.86 -4.01
CA ARG A 67 -4.73 -6.94 -4.86
C ARG A 67 -6.02 -7.45 -4.27
N ILE A 68 -7.10 -7.39 -5.05
CA ILE A 68 -8.43 -7.77 -4.61
C ILE A 68 -8.88 -8.96 -5.44
N GLU A 69 -9.26 -10.05 -4.77
CA GLU A 69 -9.90 -11.19 -5.42
C GLU A 69 -11.41 -11.07 -5.24
N THR A 70 -12.12 -11.15 -6.35
CA THR A 70 -13.58 -10.96 -6.35
C THR A 70 -14.25 -12.04 -7.21
N ILE A 71 -15.56 -12.19 -6.96
CA ILE A 71 -16.40 -12.93 -7.91
C ILE A 71 -16.44 -12.12 -9.20
N ASP A 72 -16.18 -12.79 -10.33
CA ASP A 72 -16.19 -12.15 -11.64
C ASP A 72 -17.64 -11.92 -12.07
N ARG A 73 -18.08 -10.67 -11.99
CA ARG A 73 -19.40 -10.25 -12.42
C ARG A 73 -19.36 -8.87 -13.06
N VAL A 74 -20.38 -8.57 -13.85
CA VAL A 74 -20.52 -7.25 -14.47
C VAL A 74 -20.63 -6.18 -13.37
N GLY A 75 -19.84 -5.12 -13.50
CA GLY A 75 -19.90 -3.97 -12.61
C GLY A 75 -19.10 -4.08 -11.32
N ILE A 76 -18.37 -5.21 -11.10
CA ILE A 76 -17.61 -5.35 -9.84
C ILE A 76 -16.52 -4.30 -9.70
N LEU A 77 -15.81 -3.99 -10.78
CA LEU A 77 -14.76 -2.97 -10.74
C LEU A 77 -15.37 -1.60 -10.44
N LYS A 78 -16.48 -1.27 -11.07
CA LYS A 78 -17.18 -0.01 -10.82
C LYS A 78 -17.59 0.11 -9.36
N ASP A 79 -18.15 -0.94 -8.78
CA ASP A 79 -18.62 -0.94 -7.40
C ASP A 79 -17.45 -0.71 -6.43
N ILE A 80 -16.31 -1.34 -6.68
CA ILE A 80 -15.12 -1.16 -5.86
C ILE A 80 -14.59 0.27 -5.99
N LEU A 81 -14.50 0.78 -7.21
CA LEU A 81 -14.02 2.15 -7.43
C LEU A 81 -14.94 3.18 -6.80
N MET A 82 -16.25 2.96 -6.82
CA MET A 82 -17.21 3.84 -6.15
C MET A 82 -17.00 3.87 -4.65
N ARG A 83 -16.76 2.71 -4.03
CA ARG A 83 -16.47 2.64 -2.59
C ARG A 83 -15.23 3.44 -2.23
N LEU A 84 -14.19 3.32 -3.03
CA LEU A 84 -12.95 4.07 -2.81
C LEU A 84 -13.17 5.56 -2.99
N SER A 85 -13.90 5.95 -4.03
CA SER A 85 -14.20 7.35 -4.28
C SER A 85 -15.04 7.97 -3.17
N ASP A 86 -16.03 7.25 -2.67
CA ASP A 86 -16.86 7.71 -1.55
C ASP A 86 -16.05 7.92 -0.27
N GLY A 87 -14.99 7.14 -0.10
CA GLY A 87 -14.06 7.30 1.01
C GLY A 87 -13.00 8.38 0.79
N GLY A 88 -13.06 9.11 -0.32
CA GLY A 88 -12.07 10.15 -0.63
C GLY A 88 -10.74 9.62 -1.10
N ILE A 89 -10.67 8.39 -1.58
CA ILE A 89 -9.43 7.76 -1.98
C ILE A 89 -9.25 7.89 -3.48
N ASN A 90 -8.08 8.38 -3.88
CA ASN A 90 -7.72 8.49 -5.29
C ASN A 90 -7.08 7.18 -5.76
N VAL A 91 -7.57 6.68 -6.90
CA VAL A 91 -7.03 5.49 -7.58
C VAL A 91 -6.23 5.97 -8.79
N SER A 92 -4.93 5.70 -8.79
CA SER A 92 -4.04 6.14 -9.87
C SER A 92 -3.88 5.10 -10.98
N ASP A 93 -4.16 3.83 -10.68
CA ASP A 93 -4.08 2.76 -11.67
C ASP A 93 -4.99 1.61 -11.25
N ALA A 94 -5.56 0.93 -12.25
CA ALA A 94 -6.42 -0.22 -12.02
C ALA A 94 -6.22 -1.23 -13.15
N ARG A 95 -5.97 -2.50 -12.80
CA ARG A 95 -5.81 -3.59 -13.74
C ARG A 95 -6.65 -4.76 -13.32
N VAL A 96 -7.39 -5.35 -14.25
CA VAL A 96 -8.24 -6.50 -13.99
C VAL A 96 -7.73 -7.69 -14.79
N LYS A 97 -7.57 -8.80 -14.09
CA LYS A 97 -7.21 -10.07 -14.72
C LYS A 97 -8.32 -11.07 -14.48
N THR A 98 -8.82 -11.68 -15.54
CA THR A 98 -9.85 -12.69 -15.45
C THR A 98 -9.40 -13.95 -16.15
N ALA A 99 -9.87 -15.10 -15.65
CA ALA A 99 -9.66 -16.39 -16.29
C ALA A 99 -10.92 -17.23 -16.09
N VAL A 100 -11.25 -18.03 -17.09
CA VAL A 100 -12.45 -18.87 -17.04
C VAL A 100 -12.39 -19.79 -15.82
N GLY A 101 -13.49 -19.82 -15.06
CA GLY A 101 -13.60 -20.67 -13.88
C GLY A 101 -12.81 -20.21 -12.65
N ARG A 102 -12.25 -19.01 -12.68
CA ARG A 102 -11.46 -18.47 -11.56
C ARG A 102 -11.99 -17.11 -11.14
N PRO A 103 -11.75 -16.72 -9.87
CA PRO A 103 -12.10 -15.38 -9.43
C PRO A 103 -11.34 -14.32 -10.23
N ALA A 104 -11.94 -13.14 -10.35
CA ALA A 104 -11.26 -11.98 -10.92
C ALA A 104 -10.24 -11.45 -9.93
N CYS A 105 -9.10 -11.02 -10.46
CA CYS A 105 -8.05 -10.40 -9.68
C CYS A 105 -7.92 -8.94 -10.11
N ILE A 106 -8.09 -8.01 -9.18
CA ILE A 106 -8.02 -6.58 -9.46
C ILE A 106 -6.82 -6.01 -8.73
N ASP A 107 -5.88 -5.47 -9.48
CA ASP A 107 -4.72 -4.79 -8.91
C ASP A 107 -4.97 -3.29 -9.00
N LEU A 108 -5.01 -2.63 -7.84
CA LEU A 108 -5.23 -1.20 -7.73
C LEU A 108 -4.02 -0.51 -7.12
N ARG A 109 -3.69 0.65 -7.66
CA ARG A 109 -2.76 1.56 -7.02
C ARG A 109 -3.55 2.73 -6.48
N VAL A 110 -3.58 2.85 -5.16
CA VAL A 110 -4.32 3.90 -4.46
C VAL A 110 -3.35 4.83 -3.75
N GLU A 111 -3.79 6.06 -3.51
CA GLU A 111 -3.02 7.04 -2.77
C GLU A 111 -3.69 7.29 -1.43
N LEU A 112 -2.95 7.04 -0.35
CA LEU A 112 -3.46 7.12 1.01
C LEU A 112 -2.64 8.09 1.83
N GLN A 113 -3.26 8.67 2.86
CA GLN A 113 -2.61 9.62 3.74
C GLN A 113 -1.96 8.97 4.96
N GLY A 114 -2.37 7.76 5.33
CA GLY A 114 -1.80 7.07 6.47
C GLY A 114 -2.41 5.71 6.71
N ALA A 115 -1.90 5.02 7.73
CA ALA A 115 -2.31 3.66 8.06
C ALA A 115 -3.76 3.55 8.49
N ASP A 116 -4.29 4.57 9.18
CA ASP A 116 -5.70 4.56 9.60
C ASP A 116 -6.63 4.54 8.40
N GLN A 117 -6.31 5.32 7.37
CA GLN A 117 -7.09 5.32 6.14
C GLN A 117 -7.02 3.97 5.43
N LEU A 118 -5.85 3.34 5.42
CA LEU A 118 -5.70 2.00 4.85
C LEU A 118 -6.58 0.99 5.59
N THR A 119 -6.55 1.00 6.91
CA THR A 119 -7.35 0.06 7.73
C THR A 119 -8.83 0.19 7.43
N ARG A 120 -9.34 1.43 7.35
CA ARG A 120 -10.75 1.68 7.03
C ARG A 120 -11.09 1.23 5.62
N THR A 121 -10.19 1.49 4.67
CA THR A 121 -10.39 1.10 3.27
C THR A 121 -10.46 -0.41 3.13
N LEU A 122 -9.53 -1.14 3.76
CA LEU A 122 -9.53 -2.60 3.71
C LEU A 122 -10.80 -3.17 4.31
N ALA A 123 -11.28 -2.61 5.43
CA ALA A 123 -12.49 -3.06 6.06
C ALA A 123 -13.73 -2.84 5.18
N GLN A 124 -13.80 -1.68 4.52
CA GLN A 124 -14.91 -1.36 3.61
C GLN A 124 -14.95 -2.32 2.42
N ILE A 125 -13.81 -2.61 1.82
CA ILE A 125 -13.73 -3.51 0.67
C ILE A 125 -14.07 -4.95 1.10
N ARG A 126 -13.54 -5.40 2.24
CA ARG A 126 -13.83 -6.74 2.75
C ARG A 126 -15.31 -6.95 3.09
N SER A 127 -16.02 -5.88 3.41
CA SER A 127 -17.45 -5.97 3.73
C SER A 127 -18.32 -6.18 2.50
N MET A 128 -17.79 -6.02 1.29
CA MET A 128 -18.53 -6.27 0.06
C MET A 128 -18.71 -7.77 -0.14
N ALA A 129 -19.96 -8.19 -0.43
CA ALA A 129 -20.31 -9.61 -0.52
C ALA A 129 -19.54 -10.33 -1.62
N ASP A 130 -19.21 -9.63 -2.71
CA ASP A 130 -18.55 -10.23 -3.87
C ASP A 130 -17.02 -10.27 -3.73
N VAL A 131 -16.46 -9.69 -2.69
CA VAL A 131 -15.02 -9.69 -2.45
C VAL A 131 -14.62 -10.94 -1.68
N ILE A 132 -13.74 -11.74 -2.27
CA ILE A 132 -13.23 -12.97 -1.66
C ILE A 132 -12.08 -12.63 -0.70
N GLY A 133 -11.20 -11.73 -1.11
CA GLY A 133 -10.07 -11.33 -0.29
C GLY A 133 -9.42 -10.06 -0.82
N ILE A 134 -8.64 -9.43 0.04
CA ILE A 134 -7.85 -8.26 -0.32
C ILE A 134 -6.51 -8.33 0.38
N ALA A 135 -5.44 -8.01 -0.33
CA ALA A 135 -4.09 -8.00 0.20
C ALA A 135 -3.34 -6.77 -0.27
N ARG A 136 -2.45 -6.30 0.58
CA ARG A 136 -1.50 -5.25 0.23
C ARG A 136 -0.29 -5.91 -0.39
N ILE A 137 0.09 -5.48 -1.60
CA ILE A 137 1.21 -6.06 -2.32
C ILE A 137 2.31 -5.03 -2.52
N GLY A 138 3.52 -5.51 -2.71
CA GLY A 138 4.65 -4.66 -3.03
C GLY A 138 4.67 -4.29 -4.52
N VAL A 139 5.37 -3.20 -4.83
CA VAL A 139 5.63 -2.80 -6.21
C VAL A 139 6.83 -3.61 -6.69
N SER A 140 6.64 -4.37 -7.74
CA SER A 140 7.71 -5.14 -8.35
C SER A 140 8.54 -4.28 -9.31
#